data_8e92a05026966c5ae1182005ce59f744
#
_entry.id   8e92a05026966c5ae1182005ce59f744
#
_cell.length_a   1.000
_cell.length_b   1.000
_cell.length_c   1.000
_cell.angle_alpha   90.00
_cell.angle_beta   90.00
_cell.angle_gamma   90.00
#
_symmetry.space_group_name_H-M   'P 1'
#
loop_
_entity.id
_entity.type
_entity.pdbx_description
1 polymer ?
#
loop_
_entity_poly.entity_id
_entity_poly.type
_entity_poly.pdbx_seq_one_letter_code
_entity_poly.pdbx_strand_id
1 'polypeptide(L)'
;AVREFLKWCGEEYVFCTWGNQDVMELQRNMKYYGMLSLLPGPVTYYDVQKIYGICHEEAGGRRSLEFAIDQMGIPKAQDFHRALTDARYTGDIFKTLEPAAVCVNSSIDVYQNPKNKKEEIFISYPTYDQYVSREFADKEKVMKDREVASTRCPVCHMPAKRRIRWFMNNSRAYESVSFCQK
;
A
#
# COMPACT_ATOMS: atom_id res chain seq x y z
N ALA A 1 17.07 -4.59 -17.94
CA ALA A 1 15.73 -5.03 -17.53
C ALA A 1 14.96 -3.91 -16.81
N VAL A 2 15.34 -3.45 -15.57
CA VAL A 2 14.52 -2.47 -14.81
C VAL A 2 14.35 -1.13 -15.53
N ARG A 3 15.43 -0.56 -16.13
CA ARG A 3 15.32 0.69 -16.88
C ARG A 3 14.41 0.58 -18.10
N GLU A 4 14.46 -0.53 -18.80
CA GLU A 4 13.60 -0.82 -19.96
C GLU A 4 12.15 -1.04 -19.52
N PHE A 5 11.95 -1.70 -18.40
CA PHE A 5 10.63 -1.88 -17.80
C PHE A 5 9.99 -0.53 -17.42
N LEU A 6 10.71 0.34 -16.69
CA LEU A 6 10.20 1.65 -16.32
C LEU A 6 9.95 2.54 -17.56
N LYS A 7 10.82 2.44 -18.58
CA LYS A 7 10.60 3.12 -19.86
C LYS A 7 9.34 2.60 -20.59
N TRP A 8 9.11 1.30 -20.54
CA TRP A 8 7.91 0.68 -21.10
C TRP A 8 6.64 1.11 -20.34
N CYS A 9 6.68 1.27 -19.00
CA CYS A 9 5.56 1.80 -18.22
C CYS A 9 5.16 3.23 -18.62
N GLY A 10 6.12 4.04 -19.13
CA GLY A 10 5.86 5.43 -19.48
C GLY A 10 5.94 6.37 -18.28
N GLU A 11 5.26 7.51 -18.37
CA GLU A 11 5.29 8.55 -17.33
C GLU A 11 4.12 8.42 -16.35
N GLU A 12 2.97 7.97 -16.84
CA GLU A 12 1.74 7.81 -16.05
C GLU A 12 1.40 6.32 -15.89
N TYR A 13 1.76 5.76 -14.76
CA TYR A 13 1.44 4.37 -14.44
C TYR A 13 1.21 4.18 -12.93
N VAL A 14 0.51 3.13 -12.59
CA VAL A 14 0.32 2.66 -11.22
C VAL A 14 0.59 1.16 -11.17
N PHE A 15 1.34 0.71 -10.18
CA PHE A 15 1.55 -0.71 -9.97
C PHE A 15 0.30 -1.38 -9.41
N CYS A 16 0.01 -2.56 -9.90
CA CYS A 16 -0.99 -3.48 -9.37
C CYS A 16 -0.31 -4.78 -9.00
N THR A 17 -0.42 -5.21 -7.75
CA THR A 17 0.27 -6.40 -7.23
C THR A 17 -0.67 -7.32 -6.47
N TRP A 18 -0.34 -8.60 -6.40
CA TRP A 18 -1.05 -9.53 -5.53
C TRP A 18 -0.42 -9.56 -4.15
N GLY A 19 -0.76 -8.55 -3.33
CA GLY A 19 -0.16 -8.33 -2.02
C GLY A 19 0.79 -7.13 -1.99
N ASN A 20 1.49 -6.96 -0.88
CA ASN A 20 2.27 -5.76 -0.57
C ASN A 20 3.78 -5.92 -0.71
N GLN A 21 4.28 -7.07 -1.19
CA GLN A 21 5.72 -7.34 -1.18
C GLN A 21 6.43 -6.96 -2.48
N ASP A 22 5.75 -7.07 -3.62
CA ASP A 22 6.39 -6.91 -4.93
C ASP A 22 7.01 -5.54 -5.14
N VAL A 23 6.30 -4.46 -4.73
CA VAL A 23 6.82 -3.09 -4.86
C VAL A 23 8.03 -2.88 -3.95
N MET A 24 8.01 -3.43 -2.74
CA MET A 24 9.14 -3.38 -1.81
C MET A 24 10.34 -4.15 -2.35
N GLU A 25 10.14 -5.35 -2.88
CA GLU A 25 11.21 -6.18 -3.45
C GLU A 25 11.82 -5.54 -4.70
N LEU A 26 10.99 -4.93 -5.56
CA LEU A 26 11.47 -4.15 -6.69
C LEU A 26 12.42 -3.05 -6.22
N GLN A 27 12.00 -2.24 -5.24
CA GLN A 27 12.81 -1.15 -4.70
C GLN A 27 14.08 -1.66 -4.01
N ARG A 28 14.00 -2.79 -3.29
CA ARG A 28 15.17 -3.43 -2.67
C ARG A 28 16.22 -3.82 -3.71
N ASN A 29 15.79 -4.47 -4.79
CA ASN A 29 16.66 -4.83 -5.90
C ASN A 29 17.23 -3.59 -6.60
N MET A 30 16.40 -2.58 -6.84
CA MET A 30 16.86 -1.32 -7.43
C MET A 30 17.90 -0.63 -6.56
N LYS A 31 17.74 -0.67 -5.23
CA LYS A 31 18.73 -0.12 -4.29
C LYS A 31 20.06 -0.87 -4.37
N TYR A 32 20.00 -2.21 -4.41
CA TYR A 32 21.20 -3.03 -4.53
C TYR A 32 22.04 -2.70 -5.79
N TYR A 33 21.37 -2.41 -6.91
CA TYR A 33 22.03 -2.03 -8.18
C TYR A 33 22.20 -0.52 -8.37
N GLY A 34 22.02 0.31 -7.34
CA GLY A 34 22.20 1.76 -7.42
C GLY A 34 21.19 2.48 -8.32
N MET A 35 20.01 1.91 -8.54
CA MET A 35 18.99 2.43 -9.44
C MET A 35 17.73 2.96 -8.72
N LEU A 36 17.74 3.05 -7.40
CA LEU A 36 16.54 3.42 -6.62
C LEU A 36 15.99 4.80 -6.97
N SER A 37 16.85 5.74 -7.38
CA SER A 37 16.45 7.08 -7.83
C SER A 37 15.58 7.12 -9.08
N LEU A 38 15.49 6.01 -9.84
CA LEU A 38 14.60 5.90 -10.99
C LEU A 38 13.13 5.68 -10.62
N LEU A 39 12.87 5.29 -9.38
CA LEU A 39 11.53 5.11 -8.84
C LEU A 39 11.48 5.86 -7.50
N PRO A 40 11.24 7.19 -7.53
CA PRO A 40 11.14 7.97 -6.31
C PRO A 40 9.93 7.52 -5.50
N GLY A 41 10.14 7.36 -4.20
CA GLY A 41 9.07 6.97 -3.27
C GLY A 41 8.65 8.13 -2.37
N PRO A 42 7.66 7.91 -1.55
CA PRO A 42 6.86 6.67 -1.42
C PRO A 42 6.03 6.32 -2.65
N VAL A 43 5.84 5.03 -2.91
CA VAL A 43 5.17 4.55 -4.13
C VAL A 43 3.71 4.21 -3.82
N THR A 44 2.79 4.87 -4.50
CA THR A 44 1.37 4.50 -4.46
C THR A 44 1.11 3.35 -5.43
N TYR A 45 0.34 2.35 -5.00
CA TYR A 45 0.01 1.16 -5.80
C TYR A 45 -1.36 0.59 -5.40
N TYR A 46 -1.88 -0.34 -6.18
CA TYR A 46 -3.05 -1.14 -5.82
C TYR A 46 -2.63 -2.54 -5.35
N ASP A 47 -2.86 -2.83 -4.07
CA ASP A 47 -2.83 -4.20 -3.54
C ASP A 47 -4.13 -4.89 -3.94
N VAL A 48 -4.09 -5.59 -5.08
CA VAL A 48 -5.27 -6.25 -5.67
C VAL A 48 -5.81 -7.33 -4.74
N GLN A 49 -4.94 -8.03 -4.00
CA GLN A 49 -5.34 -9.00 -2.98
C GLN A 49 -6.19 -8.37 -1.87
N LYS A 50 -5.77 -7.18 -1.39
CA LYS A 50 -6.52 -6.40 -0.39
C LYS A 50 -7.88 -5.98 -0.93
N ILE A 51 -7.90 -5.42 -2.15
CA ILE A 51 -9.14 -4.91 -2.77
C ILE A 51 -10.10 -6.07 -3.06
N TYR A 52 -9.58 -7.19 -3.56
CA TYR A 52 -10.35 -8.42 -3.73
C TYR A 52 -11.03 -8.86 -2.43
N GLY A 53 -10.28 -8.88 -1.31
CA GLY A 53 -10.82 -9.21 0.00
C GLY A 53 -11.92 -8.24 0.48
N ILE A 54 -11.78 -6.94 0.17
CA ILE A 54 -12.80 -5.93 0.49
C ILE A 54 -14.08 -6.14 -0.33
N CYS A 55 -13.96 -6.45 -1.62
CA CYS A 55 -15.09 -6.64 -2.52
C CYS A 55 -15.82 -7.98 -2.30
N HIS A 56 -15.11 -8.98 -1.76
CA HIS A 56 -15.62 -10.35 -1.58
C HIS A 56 -15.56 -10.72 -0.09
N GLU A 57 -16.41 -10.10 0.73
CA GLU A 57 -16.43 -10.22 2.20
C GLU A 57 -16.41 -11.66 2.73
N GLU A 58 -17.04 -12.58 2.01
CA GLU A 58 -17.06 -14.01 2.36
C GLU A 58 -15.66 -14.65 2.31
N ALA A 59 -14.75 -14.05 1.55
CA ALA A 59 -13.38 -14.54 1.44
C ALA A 59 -12.55 -14.34 2.72
N GLY A 60 -12.91 -13.40 3.58
CA GLY A 60 -12.30 -13.11 4.89
C GLY A 60 -10.77 -13.22 4.92
N GLY A 61 -10.06 -12.09 4.82
CA GLY A 61 -8.61 -12.07 4.89
C GLY A 61 -7.89 -12.20 3.54
N ARG A 62 -6.56 -12.34 3.61
CA ARG A 62 -5.70 -12.47 2.42
C ARG A 62 -5.81 -13.88 1.83
N ARG A 63 -6.31 -13.99 0.62
CA ARG A 63 -6.42 -15.24 -0.13
C ARG A 63 -5.28 -15.40 -1.13
N SER A 64 -4.96 -16.64 -1.51
CA SER A 64 -3.99 -16.88 -2.58
C SER A 64 -4.55 -16.41 -3.93
N LEU A 65 -3.67 -16.12 -4.88
CA LEU A 65 -4.06 -15.78 -6.24
C LEU A 65 -4.86 -16.90 -6.89
N GLU A 66 -4.42 -18.16 -6.69
CA GLU A 66 -5.10 -19.35 -7.20
C GLU A 66 -6.53 -19.48 -6.67
N PHE A 67 -6.73 -19.25 -5.36
CA PHE A 67 -8.06 -19.24 -4.75
C PHE A 67 -8.98 -18.19 -5.43
N ALA A 68 -8.49 -16.99 -5.64
CA ALA A 68 -9.28 -15.93 -6.26
C ALA A 68 -9.65 -16.25 -7.70
N ILE A 69 -8.71 -16.79 -8.48
CA ILE A 69 -8.93 -17.25 -9.85
C ILE A 69 -10.03 -18.34 -9.90
N ASP A 70 -9.99 -19.30 -8.99
CA ASP A 70 -11.00 -20.36 -8.90
C ASP A 70 -12.37 -19.81 -8.54
N GLN A 71 -12.45 -18.95 -7.54
CA GLN A 71 -13.70 -18.33 -7.09
C GLN A 71 -14.35 -17.47 -8.18
N MET A 72 -13.55 -16.82 -9.00
CA MET A 72 -14.04 -15.96 -10.08
C MET A 72 -14.28 -16.71 -11.39
N GLY A 73 -14.00 -18.01 -11.45
CA GLY A 73 -14.16 -18.82 -12.65
C GLY A 73 -13.26 -18.38 -13.81
N ILE A 74 -12.11 -17.76 -13.50
CA ILE A 74 -11.15 -17.35 -14.52
C ILE A 74 -10.42 -18.60 -15.07
N PRO A 75 -10.40 -18.82 -16.39
CA PRO A 75 -9.77 -20.02 -16.95
C PRO A 75 -8.27 -20.11 -16.64
N LYS A 76 -7.84 -21.26 -16.11
CA LYS A 76 -6.43 -21.56 -15.85
C LYS A 76 -5.75 -22.02 -17.15
N ALA A 77 -5.31 -21.06 -17.96
CA ALA A 77 -4.66 -21.35 -19.24
C ALA A 77 -3.15 -21.61 -19.12
N GLN A 78 -2.53 -21.31 -17.98
CA GLN A 78 -1.09 -21.40 -17.77
C GLN A 78 -0.77 -21.81 -16.33
N ASP A 79 0.43 -22.39 -16.13
CA ASP A 79 0.91 -22.80 -14.82
C ASP A 79 1.14 -21.61 -13.88
N PHE A 80 0.71 -21.74 -12.63
CA PHE A 80 1.01 -20.81 -11.55
C PHE A 80 2.51 -20.82 -11.18
N HIS A 81 2.93 -19.85 -10.37
CA HIS A 81 4.31 -19.65 -9.89
C HIS A 81 5.30 -19.23 -10.99
N ARG A 82 4.79 -18.64 -12.05
CA ARG A 82 5.59 -17.91 -13.04
C ARG A 82 5.21 -16.43 -12.98
N ALA A 83 6.17 -15.55 -12.71
CA ALA A 83 5.94 -14.13 -12.51
C ALA A 83 5.04 -13.47 -13.58
N LEU A 84 5.24 -13.80 -14.85
CA LEU A 84 4.42 -13.27 -15.94
C LEU A 84 2.97 -13.80 -15.89
N THR A 85 2.79 -15.05 -15.55
CA THR A 85 1.46 -15.68 -15.44
C THR A 85 0.72 -15.12 -14.25
N ASP A 86 1.39 -15.00 -13.10
CA ASP A 86 0.81 -14.44 -11.88
C ASP A 86 0.43 -12.95 -12.09
N ALA A 87 1.27 -12.19 -12.80
CA ALA A 87 0.96 -10.81 -13.17
C ALA A 87 -0.27 -10.71 -14.10
N ARG A 88 -0.43 -11.62 -15.06
CA ARG A 88 -1.61 -11.67 -15.95
C ARG A 88 -2.87 -11.99 -15.17
N TYR A 89 -2.86 -13.00 -14.32
CA TYR A 89 -3.99 -13.35 -13.47
C TYR A 89 -4.36 -12.22 -12.50
N THR A 90 -3.36 -11.55 -11.91
CA THR A 90 -3.61 -10.37 -11.10
C THR A 90 -4.30 -9.27 -11.90
N GLY A 91 -3.86 -9.03 -13.14
CA GLY A 91 -4.49 -8.08 -14.07
C GLY A 91 -5.91 -8.49 -14.47
N ASP A 92 -6.17 -9.76 -14.66
CA ASP A 92 -7.50 -10.27 -15.01
C ASP A 92 -8.47 -10.11 -13.83
N ILE A 93 -8.06 -10.41 -12.60
CA ILE A 93 -8.83 -10.12 -11.39
C ILE A 93 -9.08 -8.61 -11.28
N PHE A 94 -8.04 -7.78 -11.42
CA PHE A 94 -8.15 -6.33 -11.29
C PHE A 94 -9.21 -5.74 -12.23
N LYS A 95 -9.33 -6.23 -13.46
CA LYS A 95 -10.34 -5.79 -14.43
C LYS A 95 -11.78 -6.11 -14.02
N THR A 96 -11.97 -7.07 -13.14
CA THR A 96 -13.30 -7.49 -12.67
C THR A 96 -13.73 -6.76 -11.40
N LEU A 97 -12.78 -6.09 -10.70
CA LEU A 97 -13.07 -5.37 -9.48
C LEU A 97 -13.91 -4.11 -9.76
N GLU A 98 -14.79 -3.79 -8.83
CA GLU A 98 -15.62 -2.59 -8.90
C GLU A 98 -14.74 -1.33 -8.93
N PRO A 99 -14.82 -0.47 -9.97
CA PRO A 99 -13.98 0.71 -10.09
C PRO A 99 -14.07 1.66 -8.88
N ALA A 100 -15.26 1.79 -8.28
CA ALA A 100 -15.45 2.61 -7.08
C ALA A 100 -14.64 2.07 -5.89
N ALA A 101 -14.59 0.75 -5.71
CA ALA A 101 -13.78 0.13 -4.66
C ALA A 101 -12.28 0.27 -4.95
N VAL A 102 -11.85 0.17 -6.19
CA VAL A 102 -10.45 0.36 -6.60
C VAL A 102 -9.99 1.78 -6.30
N CYS A 103 -10.72 2.79 -6.77
CA CYS A 103 -10.33 4.20 -6.64
C CYS A 103 -10.11 4.64 -5.19
N VAL A 104 -10.83 4.05 -4.23
CA VAL A 104 -10.77 4.46 -2.81
C VAL A 104 -9.88 3.57 -1.94
N ASN A 105 -9.24 2.55 -2.50
CA ASN A 105 -8.46 1.57 -1.73
C ASN A 105 -6.99 1.44 -2.18
N SER A 106 -6.41 2.52 -2.68
CA SER A 106 -4.96 2.55 -2.95
C SER A 106 -4.15 2.19 -1.71
N SER A 107 -2.92 1.79 -1.91
CA SER A 107 -1.94 1.48 -0.87
C SER A 107 -0.68 2.30 -1.10
N ILE A 108 0.12 2.48 -0.05
CA ILE A 108 1.40 3.17 -0.12
C ILE A 108 2.48 2.21 0.33
N ASP A 109 3.49 2.04 -0.50
CA ASP A 109 4.73 1.40 -0.09
C ASP A 109 5.70 2.46 0.45
N VAL A 110 6.11 2.29 1.69
CA VAL A 110 6.98 3.20 2.42
C VAL A 110 8.42 2.70 2.53
N TYR A 111 8.89 1.88 1.60
CA TYR A 111 10.28 1.45 1.54
C TYR A 111 11.23 2.66 1.46
N GLN A 112 10.81 3.70 0.75
CA GLN A 112 11.44 5.01 0.74
C GLN A 112 10.57 5.95 1.58
N ASN A 113 10.91 6.09 2.86
CA ASN A 113 10.17 6.96 3.77
C ASN A 113 10.34 8.44 3.42
N PRO A 114 9.35 9.30 3.74
CA PRO A 114 9.52 10.74 3.70
C PRO A 114 10.72 11.18 4.56
N LYS A 115 11.59 12.04 4.02
CA LYS A 115 12.81 12.48 4.71
C LYS A 115 12.62 13.78 5.48
N ASN A 116 11.65 14.57 5.06
CA ASN A 116 11.37 15.88 5.64
C ASN A 116 9.86 16.15 5.66
N LYS A 117 9.45 17.22 6.34
CA LYS A 117 8.05 17.58 6.54
C LYS A 117 7.26 17.82 5.23
N LYS A 118 7.92 18.25 4.16
CA LYS A 118 7.24 18.51 2.88
C LYS A 118 6.91 17.22 2.11
N GLU A 119 7.60 16.14 2.43
CA GLU A 119 7.39 14.82 1.84
C GLU A 119 6.39 13.97 2.64
N GLU A 120 5.94 14.45 3.81
CA GLU A 120 4.94 13.76 4.62
C GLU A 120 3.65 13.58 3.83
N ILE A 121 3.03 12.41 4.00
CA ILE A 121 1.88 12.00 3.18
C ILE A 121 0.63 12.03 4.04
N PHE A 122 -0.40 12.64 3.51
CA PHE A 122 -1.73 12.60 4.06
C PHE A 122 -2.71 12.15 2.98
N ILE A 123 -3.42 11.05 3.21
CA ILE A 123 -4.42 10.52 2.30
C ILE A 123 -5.73 10.37 3.04
N SER A 124 -6.80 10.94 2.45
CA SER A 124 -8.16 10.73 2.90
C SER A 124 -8.82 9.64 2.09
N TYR A 125 -9.33 8.62 2.77
CA TYR A 125 -10.17 7.57 2.23
C TYR A 125 -11.63 7.79 2.71
N PRO A 126 -12.62 7.15 2.12
CA PRO A 126 -14.01 7.37 2.50
C PRO A 126 -14.35 7.10 3.98
N THR A 127 -13.63 6.18 4.62
CA THR A 127 -13.92 5.73 5.99
C THR A 127 -12.79 5.97 6.98
N TYR A 128 -11.60 6.35 6.51
CA TYR A 128 -10.43 6.62 7.36
C TYR A 128 -9.45 7.55 6.65
N ASP A 129 -8.50 8.08 7.39
CA ASP A 129 -7.36 8.80 6.86
C ASP A 129 -6.07 8.10 7.25
N GLN A 130 -5.08 8.24 6.39
CA GLN A 130 -3.73 7.75 6.62
C GLN A 130 -2.74 8.91 6.58
N TYR A 131 -1.91 8.99 7.61
CA TYR A 131 -0.79 9.92 7.67
C TYR A 131 0.52 9.14 7.79
N VAL A 132 1.48 9.46 6.93
CA VAL A 132 2.84 8.91 6.96
C VAL A 132 3.81 10.06 7.22
N SER A 133 4.41 10.06 8.40
CA SER A 133 5.35 11.08 8.79
C SER A 133 6.74 10.86 8.17
N ARG A 134 7.56 11.90 8.22
CA ARG A 134 9.00 11.77 7.96
C ARG A 134 9.68 10.83 8.94
N GLU A 135 10.86 10.41 8.61
CA GLU A 135 11.72 9.63 9.50
C GLU A 135 12.13 10.44 10.75
N PHE A 136 12.17 9.75 11.88
CA PHE A 136 12.68 10.27 13.14
C PHE A 136 13.85 9.42 13.62
N ALA A 137 14.83 10.03 14.26
CA ALA A 137 16.01 9.33 14.73
C ALA A 137 15.69 8.31 15.85
N ASP A 138 14.65 8.58 16.65
CA ASP A 138 14.23 7.71 17.75
C ASP A 138 12.75 7.91 18.09
N LYS A 139 12.21 6.96 18.86
CA LYS A 139 10.81 6.96 19.29
C LYS A 139 10.44 8.15 20.18
N GLU A 140 11.37 8.68 20.98
CA GLU A 140 11.09 9.80 21.86
C GLU A 140 10.79 11.07 21.05
N LYS A 141 11.52 11.27 19.95
CA LYS A 141 11.27 12.40 19.04
C LYS A 141 9.91 12.29 18.36
N VAL A 142 9.50 11.06 17.96
CA VAL A 142 8.15 10.81 17.45
C VAL A 142 7.09 11.22 18.47
N MET A 143 7.25 10.79 19.72
CA MET A 143 6.27 11.08 20.77
C MET A 143 6.21 12.56 21.18
N LYS A 144 7.29 13.31 20.98
CA LYS A 144 7.35 14.76 21.23
C LYS A 144 6.79 15.59 20.08
N ASP A 145 6.72 15.02 18.87
CA ASP A 145 6.13 15.71 17.72
C ASP A 145 4.60 15.76 17.87
N ARG A 146 4.05 16.96 17.96
CA ARG A 146 2.61 17.16 18.20
C ARG A 146 1.74 16.71 17.05
N GLU A 147 2.20 16.83 15.82
CA GLU A 147 1.45 16.42 14.63
C GLU A 147 1.33 14.90 14.57
N VAL A 148 2.42 14.19 14.87
CA VAL A 148 2.44 12.72 14.87
C VAL A 148 1.76 12.15 16.12
N ALA A 149 1.98 12.75 17.28
CA ALA A 149 1.48 12.23 18.54
C ALA A 149 0.01 12.56 18.81
N SER A 150 -0.53 13.66 18.28
CA SER A 150 -1.92 14.08 18.47
C SER A 150 -2.72 13.97 17.18
N THR A 151 -3.46 12.87 17.04
CA THR A 151 -4.36 12.66 15.89
C THR A 151 -5.64 13.47 16.07
N ARG A 152 -6.03 14.21 15.05
CA ARG A 152 -7.33 14.89 14.96
C ARG A 152 -8.20 14.18 13.92
N CYS A 153 -9.51 14.17 14.16
CA CYS A 153 -10.47 13.70 13.17
C CYS A 153 -10.49 14.68 11.99
N PRO A 154 -10.33 14.22 10.74
CA PRO A 154 -10.33 15.11 9.57
C PRO A 154 -11.73 15.72 9.30
N VAL A 155 -12.79 15.05 9.72
CA VAL A 155 -14.17 15.50 9.50
C VAL A 155 -14.60 16.57 10.50
N CYS A 156 -14.39 16.31 11.81
CA CYS A 156 -14.87 17.22 12.87
C CYS A 156 -13.75 17.99 13.59
N HIS A 157 -12.50 17.78 13.22
CA HIS A 157 -11.28 18.41 13.77
C HIS A 157 -11.08 18.24 15.28
N MET A 158 -11.90 17.43 15.94
CA MET A 158 -11.75 17.12 17.36
C MET A 158 -10.62 16.10 17.58
N PRO A 159 -9.99 16.13 18.76
CA PRO A 159 -8.98 15.12 19.09
C PRO A 159 -9.56 13.72 18.99
N ALA A 160 -8.89 12.87 18.24
CA ALA A 160 -9.25 11.46 18.12
C ALA A 160 -8.59 10.63 19.22
N LYS A 161 -9.31 9.66 19.76
CA LYS A 161 -8.81 8.78 20.81
C LYS A 161 -8.02 7.62 20.19
N ARG A 162 -6.79 7.43 20.64
CA ARG A 162 -5.98 6.30 20.18
C ARG A 162 -6.63 4.97 20.60
N ARG A 163 -6.96 4.17 19.62
CA ARG A 163 -7.59 2.85 19.80
C ARG A 163 -6.55 1.75 19.85
N ILE A 164 -5.58 1.80 18.92
CA ILE A 164 -4.44 0.88 18.89
C ILE A 164 -3.20 1.70 19.26
N ARG A 165 -2.49 1.25 20.28
CA ARG A 165 -1.24 1.87 20.73
C ARG A 165 -0.16 1.72 19.67
N TRP A 166 0.87 2.55 19.74
CA TRP A 166 2.03 2.44 18.88
C TRP A 166 2.64 1.05 18.93
N PHE A 167 2.71 0.39 17.79
CA PHE A 167 3.39 -0.88 17.59
C PHE A 167 4.32 -0.78 16.40
N MET A 168 5.34 -1.62 16.37
CA MET A 168 6.28 -1.69 15.25
C MET A 168 5.78 -2.76 14.28
N ASN A 169 5.64 -2.39 13.02
CA ASN A 169 5.32 -3.33 11.96
C ASN A 169 6.58 -4.07 11.45
N ASN A 170 6.38 -5.04 10.54
CA ASN A 170 7.48 -5.81 9.95
C ASN A 170 8.45 -4.95 9.11
N SER A 171 8.04 -3.78 8.66
CA SER A 171 8.87 -2.81 7.91
C SER A 171 9.62 -1.85 8.83
N ARG A 172 9.63 -2.07 10.15
CA ARG A 172 10.25 -1.23 11.18
C ARG A 172 9.64 0.18 11.30
N ALA A 173 8.45 0.39 10.75
CA ALA A 173 7.68 1.59 10.98
C ALA A 173 6.81 1.45 12.24
N TYR A 174 6.60 2.55 12.96
CA TYR A 174 5.64 2.59 14.06
C TYR A 174 4.27 2.99 13.54
N GLU A 175 3.27 2.21 13.90
CA GLU A 175 1.89 2.44 13.51
C GLU A 175 1.00 2.62 14.74
N SER A 176 -0.05 3.41 14.62
CA SER A 176 -1.11 3.52 15.61
C SER A 176 -2.43 3.83 14.91
N VAL A 177 -3.55 3.46 15.53
CA VAL A 177 -4.88 3.78 15.02
C VAL A 177 -5.62 4.62 16.05
N SER A 178 -6.20 5.72 15.58
CA SER A 178 -7.04 6.60 16.38
C SER A 178 -8.46 6.61 15.82
N PHE A 179 -9.43 6.78 16.69
CA PHE A 179 -10.85 6.73 16.37
C PHE A 179 -11.57 7.99 16.84
N CYS A 180 -12.41 8.55 15.99
CA CYS A 180 -13.29 9.66 16.35
C CYS A 180 -14.52 9.12 17.12
N GLN A 181 -14.86 9.77 18.24
CA GLN A 181 -15.99 9.36 19.09
C GLN A 181 -17.33 10.00 18.69
N LYS A 182 -17.35 10.82 17.62
CA LYS A 182 -18.57 11.43 17.10
C LYS A 182 -19.11 10.69 15.91
#